data_fbb1b450f8ad21a5d10967ae940eab28
#
_entry.id   fbb1b450f8ad21a5d10967ae940eab28
#
_cell.length_a   1.000
_cell.length_b   1.000
_cell.length_c   1.000
_cell.angle_alpha   90.00
_cell.angle_beta   90.00
_cell.angle_gamma   90.00
#
_symmetry.space_group_name_H-M   'P 1'
#
loop_
_entity.id
_entity.type
_entity.pdbx_description
1 polymer ?
#
loop_
_entity_poly.entity_id
_entity_poly.type
_entity_poly.pdbx_seq_one_letter_code
_entity_poly.pdbx_strand_id
1 'polypeptide(L)'
;MKLITSVLFAFMSVISIAQSNLTIFNNGGQQFYAILNGIKQNSQPQTNVYIAGIKNGGYSLKIIFADGKTPDVNKNFFMDEPSDITTRIVFKKGVGKLQLVSIVPTAGVINPSAVVYRPTDTAVYSDAVVQTTTVQTTTTQTTNANTNTNVQTPTNG
;
A
#
# COMPACT_ATOMS: atom_id res chain seq x y z
N MET A 1 -41.55 -8.50 -38.53
CA MET A 1 -41.03 -7.83 -37.34
C MET A 1 -40.17 -8.70 -36.43
N LYS A 2 -40.08 -10.01 -36.57
CA LYS A 2 -39.28 -10.88 -35.68
C LYS A 2 -37.78 -10.96 -36.01
N LEU A 3 -37.37 -10.57 -37.21
CA LEU A 3 -35.95 -10.61 -37.64
C LEU A 3 -35.12 -9.42 -37.18
N ILE A 4 -35.75 -8.26 -36.92
CA ILE A 4 -35.05 -7.02 -36.52
C ILE A 4 -34.61 -7.09 -35.05
N THR A 5 -35.37 -7.76 -34.19
CA THR A 5 -35.04 -7.91 -32.76
C THR A 5 -33.83 -8.83 -32.52
N SER A 6 -33.59 -9.80 -33.41
CA SER A 6 -32.46 -10.73 -33.30
C SER A 6 -31.11 -10.10 -33.65
N VAL A 7 -31.12 -9.11 -34.55
CA VAL A 7 -29.89 -8.39 -34.97
C VAL A 7 -29.42 -7.41 -33.89
N LEU A 8 -30.32 -6.84 -33.11
CA LEU A 8 -29.95 -5.87 -32.06
C LEU A 8 -29.26 -6.54 -30.86
N PHE A 9 -29.47 -7.84 -30.63
CA PHE A 9 -28.85 -8.59 -29.53
C PHE A 9 -27.42 -9.05 -29.86
N ALA A 10 -27.01 -9.08 -31.11
CA ALA A 10 -25.68 -9.50 -31.54
C ALA A 10 -24.60 -8.40 -31.36
N PHE A 11 -24.99 -7.15 -31.05
CA PHE A 11 -24.09 -6.01 -30.88
C PHE A 11 -23.70 -5.72 -29.43
N MET A 12 -24.06 -6.54 -28.46
CA MET A 12 -23.47 -6.47 -27.12
C MET A 12 -22.06 -7.08 -27.15
N SER A 13 -21.17 -6.44 -27.86
CA SER A 13 -19.73 -6.70 -27.80
C SER A 13 -19.29 -6.48 -26.36
N VAL A 14 -18.89 -7.55 -25.67
CA VAL A 14 -18.27 -7.47 -24.35
C VAL A 14 -16.98 -6.67 -24.52
N ILE A 15 -16.96 -5.43 -24.04
CA ILE A 15 -15.76 -4.61 -23.98
C ILE A 15 -14.88 -5.29 -22.92
N SER A 16 -14.00 -6.17 -23.36
CA SER A 16 -12.96 -6.73 -22.50
C SER A 16 -11.97 -5.62 -22.19
N ILE A 17 -12.04 -5.06 -20.99
CA ILE A 17 -11.03 -4.13 -20.51
C ILE A 17 -9.82 -4.97 -20.12
N ALA A 18 -8.84 -5.00 -21.01
CA ALA A 18 -7.57 -5.65 -20.73
C ALA A 18 -6.84 -4.87 -19.64
N GLN A 19 -6.45 -5.56 -18.56
CA GLN A 19 -5.83 -4.98 -17.38
C GLN A 19 -4.49 -5.66 -17.14
N SER A 20 -3.56 -4.93 -16.56
CA SER A 20 -2.24 -5.43 -16.17
C SER A 20 -2.24 -5.95 -14.74
N ASN A 21 -1.28 -6.82 -14.46
CA ASN A 21 -1.03 -7.30 -13.11
C ASN A 21 0.43 -7.05 -12.72
N LEU A 22 0.68 -6.85 -11.44
CA LEU A 22 2.01 -6.62 -10.90
C LEU A 22 2.28 -7.58 -9.75
N THR A 23 3.28 -8.42 -9.92
CA THR A 23 3.82 -9.28 -8.86
C THR A 23 5.11 -8.65 -8.31
N ILE A 24 5.18 -8.51 -7.00
CA ILE A 24 6.36 -8.04 -6.30
C ILE A 24 6.73 -9.09 -5.26
N PHE A 25 7.95 -9.62 -5.30
CA PHE A 25 8.38 -10.57 -4.30
C PHE A 25 9.77 -10.26 -3.74
N ASN A 26 10.00 -10.69 -2.51
CA ASN A 26 11.25 -10.51 -1.79
C ASN A 26 11.79 -11.87 -1.31
N ASN A 27 12.84 -12.35 -1.96
CA ASN A 27 13.51 -13.59 -1.59
C ASN A 27 14.28 -13.49 -0.27
N GLY A 28 14.56 -12.28 0.20
CA GLY A 28 15.27 -12.04 1.47
C GLY A 28 14.40 -12.25 2.72
N GLY A 29 13.12 -12.59 2.55
CA GLY A 29 12.20 -12.89 3.65
C GLY A 29 11.64 -11.66 4.39
N GLN A 30 12.12 -10.43 4.14
CA GLN A 30 11.55 -9.25 4.74
C GLN A 30 10.15 -9.00 4.18
N GLN A 31 9.19 -8.84 5.07
CA GLN A 31 7.84 -8.50 4.74
C GLN A 31 7.72 -6.99 4.42
N PHE A 32 6.82 -6.64 3.51
CA PHE A 32 6.65 -5.27 3.07
C PHE A 32 5.20 -4.92 2.76
N TYR A 33 4.93 -3.61 2.73
CA TYR A 33 3.74 -3.01 2.15
C TYR A 33 4.06 -2.46 0.76
N ALA A 34 3.17 -2.70 -0.20
CA ALA A 34 3.21 -2.09 -1.52
C ALA A 34 2.22 -0.92 -1.56
N ILE A 35 2.73 0.25 -1.89
CA ILE A 35 1.96 1.49 -2.02
C ILE A 35 2.02 1.92 -3.48
N LEU A 36 0.88 2.00 -4.15
CA LEU A 36 0.76 2.38 -5.55
C LEU A 36 -0.01 3.70 -5.66
N ASN A 37 0.61 4.73 -6.21
CA ASN A 37 0.08 6.10 -6.27
C ASN A 37 -0.39 6.62 -4.88
N GLY A 38 0.38 6.33 -3.82
CA GLY A 38 0.07 6.73 -2.45
C GLY A 38 -0.95 5.84 -1.73
N ILE A 39 -1.50 4.81 -2.39
CA ILE A 39 -2.52 3.93 -1.85
C ILE A 39 -1.93 2.56 -1.50
N LYS A 40 -2.12 2.14 -0.25
CA LYS A 40 -1.65 0.84 0.22
C LYS A 40 -2.46 -0.30 -0.39
N GLN A 41 -1.79 -1.23 -1.06
CA GLN A 41 -2.43 -2.32 -1.78
C GLN A 41 -2.67 -3.56 -0.91
N ASN A 42 -1.78 -3.87 0.02
CA ASN A 42 -1.93 -5.01 0.94
C ASN A 42 -2.16 -4.53 2.39
N SER A 43 -3.15 -5.10 3.07
CA SER A 43 -3.53 -4.74 4.45
C SER A 43 -2.51 -5.19 5.49
N GLN A 44 -1.87 -6.33 5.25
CA GLN A 44 -0.82 -6.92 6.08
C GLN A 44 0.50 -6.97 5.31
N PRO A 45 1.66 -6.86 5.98
CA PRO A 45 2.93 -6.98 5.31
C PRO A 45 3.16 -8.42 4.86
N GLN A 46 3.70 -8.59 3.64
CA GLN A 46 3.90 -9.87 3.00
C GLN A 46 5.25 -9.90 2.29
N THR A 47 5.78 -11.10 2.03
CA THR A 47 6.99 -11.28 1.21
C THR A 47 6.70 -11.34 -0.29
N ASN A 48 5.42 -11.51 -0.64
CA ASN A 48 4.92 -11.55 -2.01
C ASN A 48 3.58 -10.83 -2.10
N VAL A 49 3.49 -9.85 -2.97
CA VAL A 49 2.26 -9.07 -3.21
C VAL A 49 1.91 -9.17 -4.69
N TYR A 50 0.70 -9.61 -4.98
CA TYR A 50 0.15 -9.66 -6.33
C TYR A 50 -1.00 -8.66 -6.45
N ILE A 51 -0.86 -7.66 -7.31
CA ILE A 51 -1.83 -6.60 -7.56
C ILE A 51 -2.40 -6.81 -8.94
N ALA A 52 -3.73 -7.02 -9.04
CA ALA A 52 -4.41 -7.23 -10.30
C ALA A 52 -5.26 -6.02 -10.69
N GLY A 53 -5.61 -5.95 -11.96
CA GLY A 53 -6.56 -4.96 -12.46
C GLY A 53 -5.98 -3.57 -12.61
N ILE A 54 -4.67 -3.44 -12.78
CA ILE A 54 -4.00 -2.17 -13.00
C ILE A 54 -4.28 -1.70 -14.44
N LYS A 55 -4.75 -0.47 -14.59
CA LYS A 55 -5.01 0.12 -15.90
C LYS A 55 -3.72 0.61 -16.55
N ASN A 56 -3.75 0.86 -17.87
CA ASN A 56 -2.63 1.53 -18.54
C ASN A 56 -2.42 2.94 -17.97
N GLY A 57 -1.17 3.34 -17.82
CA GLY A 57 -0.81 4.65 -17.27
C GLY A 57 0.47 4.67 -16.46
N GLY A 58 0.77 5.84 -15.90
CA GLY A 58 1.93 6.07 -15.05
C GLY A 58 1.65 5.77 -13.59
N TYR A 59 2.60 5.11 -12.92
CA TYR A 59 2.48 4.70 -11.53
C TYR A 59 3.74 5.03 -10.73
N SER A 60 3.52 5.48 -9.49
CA SER A 60 4.54 5.58 -8.46
C SER A 60 4.37 4.44 -7.48
N LEU A 61 5.36 3.55 -7.41
CA LEU A 61 5.39 2.44 -6.47
C LEU A 61 6.37 2.75 -5.35
N LYS A 62 5.89 2.63 -4.12
CA LYS A 62 6.70 2.69 -2.91
C LYS A 62 6.59 1.38 -2.14
N ILE A 63 7.72 0.83 -1.75
CA ILE A 63 7.79 -0.35 -0.89
C ILE A 63 8.26 0.10 0.49
N ILE A 64 7.48 -0.22 1.51
CA ILE A 64 7.79 0.06 2.91
C ILE A 64 7.99 -1.27 3.63
N PHE A 65 9.18 -1.50 4.18
CA PHE A 65 9.46 -2.74 4.91
C PHE A 65 8.88 -2.69 6.32
N ALA A 66 8.34 -3.84 6.76
CA ALA A 66 7.69 -3.96 8.06
C ALA A 66 8.66 -3.91 9.24
N ASP A 67 9.97 -4.09 9.00
CA ASP A 67 11.02 -4.05 10.01
C ASP A 67 11.33 -2.63 10.53
N GLY A 68 10.85 -1.59 9.83
CA GLY A 68 11.09 -0.19 10.16
C GLY A 68 12.56 0.26 10.11
N LYS A 69 13.44 -0.58 9.55
CA LYS A 69 14.90 -0.36 9.49
C LYS A 69 15.41 -0.32 8.06
N THR A 70 14.86 -1.19 7.22
CA THR A 70 15.23 -1.25 5.81
C THR A 70 14.72 -0.01 5.09
N PRO A 71 15.56 0.72 4.35
CA PRO A 71 15.14 1.90 3.60
C PRO A 71 14.05 1.58 2.58
N ASP A 72 13.09 2.48 2.43
CA ASP A 72 12.03 2.38 1.45
C ASP A 72 12.57 2.31 0.02
N VAL A 73 11.85 1.59 -0.84
CA VAL A 73 12.16 1.54 -2.27
C VAL A 73 11.10 2.32 -3.04
N ASN A 74 11.54 3.32 -3.80
CA ASN A 74 10.67 4.11 -4.67
C ASN A 74 10.99 3.82 -6.12
N LYS A 75 9.95 3.60 -6.94
CA LYS A 75 10.09 3.34 -8.37
C LYS A 75 8.88 3.87 -9.14
N ASN A 76 9.14 4.70 -10.15
CA ASN A 76 8.13 5.07 -11.13
C ASN A 76 8.22 4.13 -12.33
N PHE A 77 7.07 3.77 -12.90
CA PHE A 77 6.97 2.96 -14.10
C PHE A 77 5.71 3.34 -14.88
N PHE A 78 5.66 2.90 -16.12
CA PHE A 78 4.54 3.11 -17.01
C PHE A 78 4.07 1.77 -17.56
N MET A 79 2.76 1.58 -17.66
CA MET A 79 2.12 0.41 -18.27
C MET A 79 1.46 0.84 -19.56
N ASP A 80 2.05 0.45 -20.70
CA ASP A 80 1.55 0.77 -22.05
C ASP A 80 0.50 -0.23 -22.50
N GLU A 81 0.80 -1.52 -22.28
CA GLU A 81 0.00 -2.63 -22.73
C GLU A 81 -0.38 -3.55 -21.57
N PRO A 82 -1.54 -4.21 -21.66
CA PRO A 82 -1.96 -5.18 -20.66
C PRO A 82 -0.94 -6.31 -20.50
N SER A 83 -0.29 -6.37 -19.34
CA SER A 83 0.83 -7.27 -19.10
C SER A 83 0.86 -7.78 -17.67
N ASP A 84 1.32 -9.02 -17.51
CA ASP A 84 1.72 -9.58 -16.22
C ASP A 84 3.19 -9.24 -15.98
N ILE A 85 3.43 -8.30 -15.07
CA ILE A 85 4.76 -7.83 -14.72
C ILE A 85 5.18 -8.49 -13.42
N THR A 86 6.32 -9.17 -13.44
CA THR A 86 6.92 -9.74 -12.24
C THR A 86 8.21 -9.01 -11.90
N THR A 87 8.29 -8.53 -10.67
CA THR A 87 9.45 -7.84 -10.13
C THR A 87 9.92 -8.50 -8.84
N ARG A 88 11.22 -8.43 -8.58
CA ARG A 88 11.79 -8.87 -7.31
C ARG A 88 12.54 -7.74 -6.61
N ILE A 89 12.52 -7.78 -5.28
CA ILE A 89 13.35 -6.90 -4.48
C ILE A 89 14.71 -7.56 -4.32
N VAL A 90 15.77 -6.84 -4.68
CA VAL A 90 17.16 -7.25 -4.49
C VAL A 90 17.87 -6.22 -3.62
N PHE A 91 18.73 -6.70 -2.72
CA PHE A 91 19.52 -5.82 -1.86
C PHE A 91 20.94 -5.71 -2.36
N LYS A 92 21.42 -4.46 -2.51
CA LYS A 92 22.82 -4.18 -2.80
C LYS A 92 23.33 -3.17 -1.78
N LYS A 93 24.31 -3.57 -0.99
CA LYS A 93 24.87 -2.74 0.11
C LYS A 93 23.80 -2.23 1.08
N GLY A 94 22.81 -3.08 1.45
CA GLY A 94 21.73 -2.74 2.37
C GLY A 94 20.59 -1.90 1.76
N VAL A 95 20.69 -1.49 0.50
CA VAL A 95 19.66 -0.72 -0.20
C VAL A 95 18.85 -1.65 -1.10
N GLY A 96 17.52 -1.67 -0.89
CA GLY A 96 16.59 -2.41 -1.73
C GLY A 96 16.43 -1.75 -3.10
N LYS A 97 16.33 -2.57 -4.14
CA LYS A 97 16.01 -2.14 -5.51
C LYS A 97 15.03 -3.11 -6.14
N LEU A 98 14.10 -2.58 -6.93
CA LEU A 98 13.22 -3.41 -7.76
C LEU A 98 13.96 -3.81 -9.04
N GLN A 99 14.00 -5.11 -9.29
CA GLN A 99 14.52 -5.71 -10.50
C GLN A 99 13.38 -6.37 -11.27
N LEU A 100 13.24 -6.04 -12.54
CA LEU A 100 12.32 -6.71 -13.44
C LEU A 100 12.76 -8.15 -13.65
N VAL A 101 11.83 -9.09 -13.52
CA VAL A 101 12.03 -10.52 -13.76
C VAL A 101 11.41 -10.92 -15.10
N SER A 102 10.14 -10.54 -15.32
CA SER A 102 9.43 -10.83 -16.56
C SER A 102 8.35 -9.81 -16.85
N ILE A 103 8.04 -9.67 -18.14
CA ILE A 103 6.84 -9.00 -18.67
C ILE A 103 6.23 -9.98 -19.65
N VAL A 104 4.99 -10.36 -19.43
CA VAL A 104 4.24 -11.26 -20.31
C VAL A 104 2.92 -10.60 -20.67
N PRO A 105 2.49 -10.56 -21.94
CA PRO A 105 1.17 -10.07 -22.28
C PRO A 105 0.10 -10.82 -21.51
N THR A 106 -0.81 -10.10 -20.82
CA THR A 106 -1.86 -10.77 -20.05
C THR A 106 -3.00 -11.24 -20.95
N ALA A 107 -3.46 -12.48 -20.73
CA ALA A 107 -4.65 -12.99 -21.37
C ALA A 107 -5.96 -12.57 -20.66
N GLY A 108 -5.88 -11.68 -19.67
CA GLY A 108 -7.04 -11.21 -18.90
C GLY A 108 -7.50 -12.18 -17.78
N VAL A 109 -6.71 -13.21 -17.47
CA VAL A 109 -7.02 -14.11 -16.36
C VAL A 109 -6.60 -13.48 -15.04
N ILE A 110 -7.57 -13.19 -14.18
CA ILE A 110 -7.31 -12.68 -12.83
C ILE A 110 -7.14 -13.86 -11.88
N ASN A 111 -6.04 -13.89 -11.13
CA ASN A 111 -5.86 -14.84 -10.05
C ASN A 111 -6.85 -14.51 -8.91
N PRO A 112 -7.69 -15.47 -8.45
CA PRO A 112 -8.68 -15.22 -7.40
C PRO A 112 -8.07 -14.78 -6.05
N SER A 113 -6.80 -15.06 -5.82
CA SER A 113 -6.06 -14.60 -4.62
C SER A 113 -5.42 -13.22 -4.78
N ALA A 114 -5.63 -12.56 -5.91
CA ALA A 114 -5.03 -11.27 -6.18
C ALA A 114 -5.70 -10.15 -5.37
N VAL A 115 -4.91 -9.21 -4.93
CA VAL A 115 -5.41 -7.91 -4.47
C VAL A 115 -5.82 -7.10 -5.70
N VAL A 116 -7.11 -6.79 -5.83
CA VAL A 116 -7.57 -5.93 -6.93
C VAL A 116 -7.06 -4.51 -6.69
N TYR A 117 -6.51 -3.88 -7.71
CA TYR A 117 -6.00 -2.52 -7.66
C TYR A 117 -7.06 -1.53 -7.14
N ARG A 118 -6.69 -0.72 -6.17
CA ARG A 118 -7.56 0.23 -5.48
C ARG A 118 -7.12 1.67 -5.76
N PRO A 119 -7.64 2.31 -6.81
CA PRO A 119 -7.24 3.67 -7.16
C PRO A 119 -7.92 4.76 -6.32
N THR A 120 -9.03 4.42 -5.65
CA THR A 120 -9.90 5.39 -4.96
C THR A 120 -9.85 5.33 -3.44
N ASP A 121 -9.08 4.42 -2.87
CA ASP A 121 -8.89 4.35 -1.42
C ASP A 121 -8.14 5.60 -0.94
N THR A 122 -8.35 5.97 0.31
CA THR A 122 -7.63 7.10 0.92
C THR A 122 -6.12 6.82 0.92
N ALA A 123 -5.33 7.79 0.45
CA ALA A 123 -3.88 7.69 0.50
C ALA A 123 -3.41 7.54 1.95
N VAL A 124 -2.77 6.42 2.25
CA VAL A 124 -2.32 6.09 3.61
C VAL A 124 -0.87 6.53 3.82
N TYR A 125 -0.11 6.65 2.74
CA TYR A 125 1.30 7.02 2.78
C TYR A 125 1.59 8.12 1.76
N SER A 126 1.58 9.38 2.22
CA SER A 126 2.22 10.48 1.51
C SER A 126 3.62 10.68 2.08
N ASP A 127 4.54 11.24 1.29
CA ASP A 127 5.91 11.54 1.77
C ASP A 127 5.92 12.50 2.98
N ALA A 128 4.84 13.24 3.19
CA ALA A 128 4.65 14.11 4.35
C ALA A 128 4.32 13.35 5.66
N VAL A 129 3.84 12.12 5.59
CA VAL A 129 3.43 11.31 6.77
C VAL A 129 4.58 10.48 7.33
N VAL A 130 5.68 10.36 6.60
CA VAL A 130 6.89 9.66 7.09
C VAL A 130 7.65 10.51 8.14
N GLN A 131 7.29 11.79 8.30
CA GLN A 131 7.82 12.60 9.39
C GLN A 131 6.93 12.45 10.62
N THR A 132 7.48 11.74 11.60
CA THR A 132 7.15 11.87 13.02
C THR A 132 5.87 11.18 13.48
N THR A 133 5.91 9.85 13.62
CA THR A 133 5.25 9.27 14.78
C THR A 133 6.26 9.24 15.93
N THR A 134 6.59 10.40 16.45
CA THR A 134 7.08 10.50 17.82
C THR A 134 5.85 10.26 18.68
N VAL A 135 5.74 9.08 19.24
CA VAL A 135 4.79 8.79 20.32
C VAL A 135 5.19 9.69 21.49
N GLN A 136 4.54 10.84 21.61
CA GLN A 136 4.54 11.55 22.89
C GLN A 136 3.67 10.74 23.83
N THR A 137 4.34 9.97 24.67
CA THR A 137 3.72 9.43 25.88
C THR A 137 3.42 10.62 26.78
N THR A 138 2.22 11.15 26.70
CA THR A 138 1.71 12.14 27.66
C THR A 138 1.50 11.40 28.98
N THR A 139 2.50 11.45 29.83
CA THR A 139 2.32 11.05 31.25
C THR A 139 1.43 12.11 31.89
N THR A 140 0.16 11.79 32.05
CA THR A 140 -0.77 12.62 32.83
C THR A 140 -0.36 12.46 34.29
N GLN A 141 0.42 13.41 34.80
CA GLN A 141 0.61 13.56 36.23
C GLN A 141 -0.71 14.06 36.83
N THR A 142 -1.40 13.19 37.52
CA THR A 142 -2.51 13.55 38.39
C THR A 142 -1.93 14.26 39.60
N THR A 143 -2.00 15.58 39.63
CA THR A 143 -1.64 16.37 40.82
C THR A 143 -2.79 16.25 41.80
N ASN A 144 -2.64 15.40 42.82
CA ASN A 144 -3.50 15.42 43.99
C ASN A 144 -3.23 16.69 44.80
N ALA A 145 -4.12 17.64 44.70
CA ALA A 145 -4.15 18.78 45.58
C ALA A 145 -4.56 18.31 46.98
N ASN A 146 -3.60 18.17 47.86
CA ASN A 146 -3.86 17.91 49.27
C ASN A 146 -4.03 19.25 49.98
N THR A 147 -5.26 19.56 50.36
CA THR A 147 -5.66 20.70 51.15
C THR A 147 -5.12 20.54 52.57
N ASN A 148 -4.10 21.25 52.94
CA ASN A 148 -3.61 21.24 54.32
C ASN A 148 -4.20 22.41 55.08
N THR A 149 -5.10 22.08 55.99
CA THR A 149 -5.73 22.98 56.91
C THR A 149 -4.71 23.42 57.95
N ASN A 150 -4.51 24.72 58.07
CA ASN A 150 -3.62 25.35 59.01
C ASN A 150 -4.32 25.43 60.39
N VAL A 151 -3.82 24.72 61.39
CA VAL A 151 -4.20 24.90 62.79
C VAL A 151 -3.12 25.68 63.47
N GLN A 152 -3.44 26.91 63.84
CA GLN A 152 -2.63 27.75 64.74
C GLN A 152 -2.83 27.30 66.18
N THR A 153 -1.75 27.05 66.88
CA THR A 153 -1.73 26.90 68.33
C THR A 153 -1.01 28.11 68.93
N PRO A 154 -1.55 28.84 69.91
CA PRO A 154 -0.87 29.91 70.56
C PRO A 154 0.09 29.42 71.63
N THR A 155 1.28 29.96 71.67
CA THR A 155 2.28 29.72 72.71
C THR A 155 2.19 30.80 73.72
N ASN A 156 1.98 30.43 74.98
CA ASN A 156 2.28 31.23 76.14
C ASN A 156 3.61 30.77 76.78
N GLY A 157 4.42 31.70 77.24
CA GLY A 157 5.56 31.50 78.09
C GLY A 157 6.78 32.33 77.68
#